data_15a6e2681e1209ddf27a12f294cf28ee
#
_entry.id   15a6e2681e1209ddf27a12f294cf28ee
#
_cell.length_a   1.000
_cell.length_b   1.000
_cell.length_c   1.000
_cell.angle_alpha   90.00
_cell.angle_beta   90.00
_cell.angle_gamma   90.00
#
_symmetry.space_group_name_H-M   'P 1'
#
loop_
_entity.id
_entity.type
_entity.pdbx_description
1 polymer ?
#
loop_
_entity_poly.entity_id
_entity_poly.type
_entity_poly.pdbx_seq_one_letter_code
_entity_poly.pdbx_strand_id
1 'polypeptide(L)'
;AGVIDKPVPPVIVQEAPCQEIIVEGEDVDLSKYPIPQFSSLDGGPYLTAGISISKDPETEITDLGHYRFQAIGKNYFGFMAQPFHRLGKNCTKANALGMKKFEMALVVGTDPALAYTCQIQNVPDSTDDWGLAGALRGQPVELVKCKTIDVEVPATAEFVFELEIDFETKVSEGPLGEFTGYMTPASEKPIARVKAVTHRKNPYFQVLLTGKPVTENHILKN
;
A
#
# COMPACT_ATOMS: atom_id res chain seq x y z
N ALA A 1 -6.64 18.86 15.98
CA ALA A 1 -7.97 18.61 16.55
C ALA A 1 -9.03 19.11 15.60
N GLY A 2 -9.68 19.20 14.85
CA GLY A 2 -10.74 19.81 14.02
C GLY A 2 -10.98 19.09 12.69
N VAL A 3 -9.95 18.46 12.14
CA VAL A 3 -10.06 17.76 10.84
C VAL A 3 -10.70 16.39 11.03
N ILE A 4 -10.36 15.68 12.09
CA ILE A 4 -10.91 14.35 12.42
C ILE A 4 -12.41 14.41 12.73
N ASP A 5 -12.88 15.56 13.27
CA ASP A 5 -14.27 15.73 13.68
C ASP A 5 -15.23 16.03 12.50
N LYS A 6 -14.72 16.26 11.30
CA LYS A 6 -15.49 16.60 10.10
C LYS A 6 -15.00 15.79 8.87
N PRO A 7 -15.18 14.49 8.86
CA PRO A 7 -14.77 13.68 7.72
C PRO A 7 -15.52 14.11 6.45
N VAL A 8 -14.82 14.10 5.32
CA VAL A 8 -15.39 14.36 3.99
C VAL A 8 -15.42 13.04 3.22
N PRO A 9 -16.61 12.44 3.04
CA PRO A 9 -16.74 11.15 2.36
C PRO A 9 -16.14 11.18 0.94
N PRO A 10 -15.57 10.07 0.47
CA PRO A 10 -15.10 9.96 -0.91
C PRO A 10 -16.26 9.96 -1.92
N VAL A 11 -15.93 10.12 -3.19
CA VAL A 11 -16.86 9.98 -4.31
C VAL A 11 -16.35 8.91 -5.27
N ILE A 12 -17.26 8.07 -5.78
CA ILE A 12 -16.90 7.02 -6.75
C ILE A 12 -17.04 7.57 -8.16
N VAL A 13 -15.98 7.39 -8.97
CA VAL A 13 -15.97 7.71 -10.39
C VAL A 13 -15.92 6.44 -11.24
N GLN A 14 -16.40 6.52 -12.49
CA GLN A 14 -16.47 5.35 -13.38
C GLN A 14 -15.19 5.17 -14.22
N GLU A 15 -14.53 6.26 -14.52
CA GLU A 15 -13.29 6.28 -15.30
C GLU A 15 -12.22 7.04 -14.54
N ALA A 16 -10.97 6.59 -14.65
CA ALA A 16 -9.86 7.16 -13.90
C ALA A 16 -8.53 7.11 -14.65
N PRO A 17 -7.70 8.16 -14.53
CA PRO A 17 -6.36 8.16 -15.12
C PRO A 17 -5.49 6.99 -14.69
N CYS A 18 -5.62 6.51 -13.46
CA CYS A 18 -4.86 5.36 -12.96
C CYS A 18 -5.19 4.03 -13.65
N GLN A 19 -6.19 4.00 -14.54
CA GLN A 19 -6.63 2.82 -15.29
C GLN A 19 -6.49 2.98 -16.82
N GLU A 20 -5.68 3.93 -17.29
CA GLU A 20 -5.42 4.12 -18.73
C GLU A 20 -4.68 2.93 -19.36
N ILE A 21 -3.81 2.27 -18.60
CA ILE A 21 -3.11 1.04 -18.95
C ILE A 21 -3.48 -0.03 -17.91
N ILE A 22 -3.78 -1.23 -18.41
CA ILE A 22 -4.18 -2.38 -17.57
C ILE A 22 -3.34 -3.57 -18.01
N VAL A 23 -2.65 -4.19 -17.04
CA VAL A 23 -1.85 -5.42 -17.21
C VAL A 23 -2.35 -6.45 -16.21
N GLU A 24 -2.81 -7.60 -16.67
CA GLU A 24 -3.46 -8.61 -15.82
C GLU A 24 -2.86 -10.01 -15.97
N GLY A 25 -3.03 -10.83 -14.95
CA GLY A 25 -2.73 -12.26 -14.98
C GLY A 25 -1.27 -12.57 -15.31
N GLU A 26 -1.05 -13.40 -16.33
CA GLU A 26 0.29 -13.87 -16.72
C GLU A 26 1.19 -12.80 -17.33
N ASP A 27 0.62 -11.69 -17.79
CA ASP A 27 1.36 -10.56 -18.35
C ASP A 27 2.00 -9.68 -17.28
N VAL A 28 1.58 -9.84 -16.01
CA VAL A 28 2.17 -9.13 -14.87
C VAL A 28 3.61 -9.56 -14.67
N ASP A 29 4.51 -8.59 -14.70
CA ASP A 29 5.94 -8.79 -14.49
C ASP A 29 6.52 -7.57 -13.76
N LEU A 30 6.83 -7.73 -12.48
CA LEU A 30 7.32 -6.67 -11.62
C LEU A 30 8.68 -6.10 -12.08
N SER A 31 9.47 -6.87 -12.83
CA SER A 31 10.74 -6.39 -13.37
C SER A 31 10.60 -5.30 -14.44
N LYS A 32 9.40 -5.12 -15.00
CA LYS A 32 9.08 -4.05 -15.96
C LYS A 32 8.83 -2.70 -15.32
N TYR A 33 8.68 -2.65 -13.99
CA TYR A 33 8.43 -1.42 -13.23
C TYR A 33 9.71 -0.93 -12.55
N PRO A 34 9.93 0.38 -12.42
CA PRO A 34 11.17 0.94 -11.89
C PRO A 34 11.23 0.87 -10.35
N ILE A 35 11.03 -0.32 -9.78
CA ILE A 35 11.12 -0.58 -8.35
C ILE A 35 12.60 -0.58 -7.95
N PRO A 36 13.07 0.36 -7.12
CA PRO A 36 14.49 0.47 -6.83
C PRO A 36 14.97 -0.51 -5.76
N GLN A 37 16.24 -0.90 -5.86
CA GLN A 37 17.03 -1.38 -4.75
C GLN A 37 17.88 -0.22 -4.23
N PHE A 38 17.71 0.20 -2.97
CA PHE A 38 18.33 1.40 -2.43
C PHE A 38 19.78 1.17 -1.98
N SER A 39 20.11 -0.04 -1.56
CA SER A 39 21.42 -0.43 -1.09
C SER A 39 21.80 -1.80 -1.65
N SER A 40 23.10 -2.02 -1.87
CA SER A 40 23.64 -3.36 -2.21
C SER A 40 23.46 -4.39 -1.08
N LEU A 41 23.12 -3.93 0.13
CA LEU A 41 22.86 -4.77 1.30
C LEU A 41 21.37 -5.15 1.43
N ASP A 42 20.47 -4.50 0.67
CA ASP A 42 19.06 -4.85 0.67
C ASP A 42 18.83 -6.20 -0.02
N GLY A 43 17.83 -6.94 0.43
CA GLY A 43 17.47 -8.25 -0.12
C GLY A 43 16.93 -8.22 -1.56
N GLY A 44 16.77 -7.03 -2.15
CA GLY A 44 16.28 -6.82 -3.51
C GLY A 44 15.58 -5.47 -3.67
N PRO A 45 14.80 -5.28 -4.76
CA PRO A 45 14.03 -4.07 -5.00
C PRO A 45 12.85 -3.93 -4.02
N TYR A 46 12.59 -2.69 -3.56
CA TYR A 46 11.53 -2.38 -2.61
C TYR A 46 10.64 -1.23 -3.05
N LEU A 47 9.34 -1.41 -2.91
CA LEU A 47 8.34 -0.36 -2.88
C LEU A 47 8.26 0.21 -1.47
N THR A 48 8.69 1.47 -1.30
CA THR A 48 8.78 2.15 0.01
C THR A 48 7.81 3.31 0.17
N ALA A 49 7.27 3.84 -0.95
CA ALA A 49 6.30 4.94 -0.96
C ALA A 49 4.86 4.46 -1.23
N GLY A 50 4.64 3.14 -1.26
CA GLY A 50 3.32 2.59 -1.55
C GLY A 50 2.35 2.77 -0.38
N ILE A 51 1.12 3.17 -0.70
CA ILE A 51 0.01 3.18 0.23
C ILE A 51 -0.77 1.87 0.03
N SER A 52 -0.83 1.04 1.07
CA SER A 52 -1.71 -0.12 1.09
C SER A 52 -3.13 0.31 1.43
N ILE A 53 -4.09 -0.23 0.72
CA ILE A 53 -5.52 -0.01 0.91
C ILE A 53 -6.15 -1.37 1.14
N SER A 54 -6.69 -1.56 2.33
CA SER A 54 -7.38 -2.81 2.70
C SER A 54 -8.68 -2.49 3.43
N LYS A 55 -9.60 -3.45 3.43
CA LYS A 55 -10.85 -3.35 4.21
C LYS A 55 -10.76 -4.29 5.42
N ASP A 56 -11.26 -3.85 6.55
CA ASP A 56 -11.46 -4.73 7.70
C ASP A 56 -12.45 -5.84 7.30
N PRO A 57 -12.09 -7.14 7.42
CA PRO A 57 -12.94 -8.23 6.93
C PRO A 57 -14.28 -8.41 7.64
N GLU A 58 -14.48 -7.73 8.77
CA GLU A 58 -15.74 -7.79 9.54
C GLU A 58 -16.60 -6.55 9.37
N THR A 59 -15.96 -5.36 9.21
CA THR A 59 -16.67 -4.07 9.23
C THR A 59 -16.65 -3.35 7.89
N GLU A 60 -15.85 -3.81 6.92
CA GLU A 60 -15.63 -3.19 5.60
C GLU A 60 -15.00 -1.78 5.69
N ILE A 61 -14.58 -1.35 6.87
CA ILE A 61 -13.94 -0.05 7.07
C ILE A 61 -12.57 -0.05 6.41
N THR A 62 -12.30 0.98 5.61
CA THR A 62 -11.03 1.12 4.89
C THR A 62 -9.90 1.58 5.78
N ASP A 63 -8.77 0.91 5.62
CA ASP A 63 -7.47 1.23 6.22
C ASP A 63 -6.48 1.67 5.15
N LEU A 64 -5.85 2.81 5.37
CA LEU A 64 -4.74 3.32 4.57
C LEU A 64 -3.45 3.23 5.38
N GLY A 65 -2.43 2.56 4.85
CA GLY A 65 -1.18 2.41 5.57
C GLY A 65 0.06 2.40 4.68
N HIS A 66 1.19 2.86 5.20
CA HIS A 66 2.49 2.70 4.57
C HIS A 66 3.19 1.45 5.09
N TYR A 67 3.45 0.51 4.20
CA TYR A 67 4.22 -0.69 4.46
C TYR A 67 5.24 -0.90 3.35
N ARG A 68 6.32 -1.63 3.66
CA ARG A 68 7.33 -1.99 2.68
C ARG A 68 6.93 -3.26 1.95
N PHE A 69 7.17 -3.28 0.65
CA PHE A 69 6.92 -4.44 -0.21
C PHE A 69 8.19 -4.75 -1.01
N GLN A 70 8.74 -5.94 -0.82
CA GLN A 70 9.89 -6.44 -1.58
C GLN A 70 9.42 -7.14 -2.85
N ALA A 71 9.86 -6.69 -4.02
CA ALA A 71 9.63 -7.41 -5.26
C ALA A 71 10.55 -8.64 -5.31
N ILE A 72 10.00 -9.85 -5.12
CA ILE A 72 10.77 -11.09 -5.02
C ILE A 72 10.60 -11.94 -6.27
N GLY A 73 9.40 -12.07 -6.77
CA GLY A 73 9.11 -12.88 -7.94
C GLY A 73 8.54 -12.08 -9.10
N LYS A 74 8.23 -12.76 -10.20
CA LYS A 74 7.67 -12.14 -11.39
C LYS A 74 6.39 -11.34 -11.07
N ASN A 75 5.53 -11.88 -10.20
CA ASN A 75 4.20 -11.34 -9.93
C ASN A 75 3.81 -11.41 -8.44
N TYR A 76 4.77 -11.32 -7.53
CA TYR A 76 4.47 -11.26 -6.11
C TYR A 76 5.49 -10.47 -5.32
N PHE A 77 5.02 -9.88 -4.24
CA PHE A 77 5.82 -9.22 -3.21
C PHE A 77 5.89 -10.07 -1.94
N GLY A 78 7.03 -9.99 -1.23
CA GLY A 78 7.06 -10.21 0.20
C GLY A 78 6.73 -8.90 0.91
N PHE A 79 5.99 -8.93 2.02
CA PHE A 79 5.65 -7.72 2.73
C PHE A 79 5.65 -7.93 4.25
N MET A 80 5.86 -6.85 4.98
CA MET A 80 5.85 -6.88 6.44
C MET A 80 4.74 -5.97 6.98
N ALA A 81 3.73 -6.59 7.61
CA ALA A 81 2.75 -5.91 8.44
C ALA A 81 2.82 -6.48 9.85
N GLN A 82 3.17 -5.64 10.83
CA GLN A 82 3.22 -6.07 12.23
C GLN A 82 1.78 -6.28 12.76
N PRO A 83 1.55 -7.28 13.63
CA PRO A 83 0.20 -7.62 14.12
C PRO A 83 -0.53 -6.48 14.86
N PHE A 84 0.20 -5.50 15.36
CA PHE A 84 -0.37 -4.34 16.04
C PHE A 84 -0.75 -3.17 15.10
N HIS A 85 -0.32 -3.19 13.85
CA HIS A 85 -0.78 -2.26 12.82
C HIS A 85 -2.12 -2.71 12.24
N ARG A 86 -2.93 -1.78 11.71
CA ARG A 86 -4.27 -2.10 11.17
C ARG A 86 -4.23 -3.16 10.08
N LEU A 87 -3.35 -3.04 9.08
CA LEU A 87 -3.19 -4.09 8.06
C LEU A 87 -2.85 -5.46 8.69
N GLY A 88 -1.95 -5.51 9.68
CA GLY A 88 -1.62 -6.76 10.38
C GLY A 88 -2.81 -7.33 11.15
N LYS A 89 -3.62 -6.48 11.80
CA LYS A 89 -4.89 -6.87 12.44
C LYS A 89 -5.87 -7.43 11.41
N ASN A 90 -6.05 -6.75 10.26
CA ASN A 90 -6.94 -7.18 9.17
C ASN A 90 -6.52 -8.54 8.61
N CYS A 91 -5.22 -8.73 8.36
CA CYS A 91 -4.67 -10.03 7.95
C CYS A 91 -4.94 -11.13 9.00
N THR A 92 -4.76 -10.81 10.28
CA THR A 92 -5.01 -11.76 11.38
C THR A 92 -6.49 -12.15 11.46
N LYS A 93 -7.40 -11.17 11.35
CA LYS A 93 -8.86 -11.41 11.31
C LYS A 93 -9.24 -12.26 10.08
N ALA A 94 -8.77 -11.90 8.89
CA ALA A 94 -9.04 -12.65 7.68
C ALA A 94 -8.62 -14.12 7.80
N ASN A 95 -7.43 -14.37 8.33
CA ASN A 95 -6.95 -15.72 8.56
C ASN A 95 -7.78 -16.46 9.63
N ALA A 96 -8.19 -15.80 10.72
CA ALA A 96 -9.04 -16.37 11.76
C ALA A 96 -10.46 -16.72 11.26
N LEU A 97 -10.98 -15.94 10.31
CA LEU A 97 -12.24 -16.21 9.59
C LEU A 97 -12.14 -17.36 8.56
N GLY A 98 -10.94 -17.93 8.40
CA GLY A 98 -10.70 -19.01 7.43
C GLY A 98 -10.66 -18.53 5.98
N MET A 99 -10.47 -17.23 5.75
CA MET A 99 -10.27 -16.69 4.41
C MET A 99 -8.93 -17.18 3.88
N LYS A 100 -8.95 -17.91 2.77
CA LYS A 100 -7.71 -18.37 2.14
C LYS A 100 -6.89 -17.24 1.55
N LYS A 101 -7.54 -16.14 1.23
CA LYS A 101 -7.01 -14.98 0.51
C LYS A 101 -7.61 -13.71 1.08
N PHE A 102 -6.81 -12.65 1.10
CA PHE A 102 -7.22 -11.35 1.54
C PHE A 102 -6.83 -10.31 0.49
N GLU A 103 -7.81 -9.57 -0.02
CA GLU A 103 -7.60 -8.59 -1.08
C GLU A 103 -7.14 -7.25 -0.53
N MET A 104 -6.21 -6.63 -1.24
CA MET A 104 -5.75 -5.27 -0.96
C MET A 104 -5.19 -4.62 -2.22
N ALA A 105 -5.20 -3.31 -2.28
CA ALA A 105 -4.47 -2.56 -3.30
C ALA A 105 -3.20 -1.93 -2.70
N LEU A 106 -2.17 -1.79 -3.54
CA LEU A 106 -0.98 -1.02 -3.22
C LEU A 106 -0.85 0.08 -4.28
N VAL A 107 -0.96 1.33 -3.87
CA VAL A 107 -0.92 2.47 -4.78
C VAL A 107 0.34 3.29 -4.62
N VAL A 108 0.88 3.80 -5.72
CA VAL A 108 2.11 4.60 -5.76
C VAL A 108 1.82 5.91 -6.49
N GLY A 109 2.34 7.02 -5.99
CA GLY A 109 2.14 8.34 -6.58
C GLY A 109 0.73 8.85 -6.36
N THR A 110 0.45 9.30 -5.16
CA THR A 110 -0.86 9.84 -4.75
C THR A 110 -0.74 11.25 -4.21
N ASP A 111 -1.90 11.88 -3.95
CA ASP A 111 -1.99 13.15 -3.24
C ASP A 111 -1.28 13.07 -1.87
N PRO A 112 -0.46 14.07 -1.49
CA PRO A 112 0.23 14.08 -0.19
C PRO A 112 -0.70 13.98 1.02
N ALA A 113 -1.96 14.42 0.93
CA ALA A 113 -2.92 14.26 2.02
C ALA A 113 -3.22 12.78 2.33
N LEU A 114 -3.24 11.92 1.30
CA LEU A 114 -3.40 10.48 1.51
C LEU A 114 -2.19 9.88 2.23
N ALA A 115 -0.99 10.25 1.78
CA ALA A 115 0.25 9.81 2.42
C ALA A 115 0.31 10.26 3.89
N TYR A 116 -0.15 11.48 4.18
CA TYR A 116 -0.22 11.98 5.55
C TYR A 116 -1.27 11.22 6.38
N THR A 117 -2.44 10.92 5.80
CA THR A 117 -3.50 10.13 6.48
C THR A 117 -2.96 8.79 6.97
N CYS A 118 -2.12 8.11 6.18
CA CYS A 118 -1.49 6.84 6.57
C CYS A 118 -0.59 6.94 7.82
N GLN A 119 -0.18 8.14 8.22
CA GLN A 119 0.69 8.37 9.38
C GLN A 119 -0.08 8.81 10.63
N ILE A 120 -1.39 9.08 10.50
CA ILE A 120 -2.20 9.48 11.65
C ILE A 120 -2.35 8.30 12.59
N GLN A 121 -1.89 8.49 13.83
CA GLN A 121 -1.95 7.48 14.87
C GLN A 121 -3.05 7.79 15.88
N ASN A 122 -3.44 6.76 16.64
CA ASN A 122 -4.42 6.89 17.72
C ASN A 122 -5.83 7.33 17.28
N VAL A 123 -6.21 7.01 16.05
CA VAL A 123 -7.60 7.08 15.62
C VAL A 123 -8.33 5.77 15.99
N PRO A 124 -9.63 5.82 16.31
CA PRO A 124 -10.42 4.61 16.52
C PRO A 124 -10.36 3.67 15.32
N ASP A 125 -10.33 2.35 15.54
CA ASP A 125 -10.34 1.35 14.45
C ASP A 125 -11.62 1.45 13.58
N SER A 126 -12.68 2.11 14.10
CA SER A 126 -13.91 2.43 13.36
C SER A 126 -13.81 3.65 12.44
N THR A 127 -12.65 4.28 12.34
CA THR A 127 -12.46 5.46 11.48
C THR A 127 -12.18 5.02 10.06
N ASP A 128 -12.97 5.52 9.12
CA ASP A 128 -12.72 5.39 7.69
C ASP A 128 -11.67 6.42 7.25
N ASP A 129 -10.55 5.95 6.74
CA ASP A 129 -9.42 6.81 6.39
C ASP A 129 -9.70 7.67 5.14
N TRP A 130 -10.64 7.28 4.27
CA TRP A 130 -11.06 8.13 3.16
C TRP A 130 -11.70 9.43 3.62
N GLY A 131 -12.52 9.35 4.66
CA GLY A 131 -13.14 10.53 5.27
C GLY A 131 -12.10 11.49 5.86
N LEU A 132 -11.04 10.96 6.49
CA LEU A 132 -9.91 11.75 7.00
C LEU A 132 -9.11 12.39 5.87
N ALA A 133 -8.79 11.63 4.83
CA ALA A 133 -8.07 12.15 3.67
C ALA A 133 -8.85 13.28 2.98
N GLY A 134 -10.15 13.11 2.80
CA GLY A 134 -11.02 14.15 2.26
C GLY A 134 -11.07 15.40 3.12
N ALA A 135 -11.10 15.24 4.45
CA ALA A 135 -11.06 16.37 5.38
C ALA A 135 -9.74 17.14 5.35
N LEU A 136 -8.60 16.43 5.22
CA LEU A 136 -7.28 17.05 5.03
C LEU A 136 -7.18 17.82 3.70
N ARG A 137 -7.76 17.27 2.63
CA ARG A 137 -7.79 17.92 1.32
C ARG A 137 -8.77 19.09 1.25
N GLY A 138 -9.76 19.13 2.15
CA GLY A 138 -10.90 20.08 2.06
C GLY A 138 -11.89 19.74 0.93
N GLN A 139 -11.79 18.54 0.33
CA GLN A 139 -12.67 18.07 -0.74
C GLN A 139 -12.66 16.52 -0.79
N PRO A 140 -13.71 15.88 -1.35
CA PRO A 140 -13.77 14.44 -1.49
C PRO A 140 -12.56 13.85 -2.22
N VAL A 141 -12.14 12.65 -1.82
CA VAL A 141 -11.22 11.82 -2.61
C VAL A 141 -12.04 11.14 -3.71
N GLU A 142 -11.64 11.29 -4.96
CA GLU A 142 -12.22 10.54 -6.07
C GLU A 142 -11.63 9.12 -6.07
N LEU A 143 -12.51 8.13 -6.00
CA LEU A 143 -12.14 6.72 -5.99
C LEU A 143 -12.69 6.01 -7.21
N VAL A 144 -11.93 5.04 -7.73
CA VAL A 144 -12.37 4.12 -8.77
C VAL A 144 -12.22 2.68 -8.27
N LYS A 145 -13.14 1.81 -8.67
CA LYS A 145 -13.07 0.39 -8.33
C LYS A 145 -11.91 -0.29 -9.08
N CYS A 146 -11.16 -1.14 -8.39
CA CYS A 146 -10.16 -2.02 -8.97
C CYS A 146 -10.77 -2.96 -10.03
N LYS A 147 -9.94 -3.54 -10.88
CA LYS A 147 -10.38 -4.42 -11.98
C LYS A 147 -10.59 -5.87 -11.53
N THR A 148 -9.74 -6.36 -10.63
CA THR A 148 -9.69 -7.79 -10.28
C THR A 148 -9.99 -8.08 -8.81
N ILE A 149 -10.09 -7.04 -7.98
CA ILE A 149 -10.34 -7.14 -6.53
C ILE A 149 -11.45 -6.17 -6.10
N ASP A 150 -12.07 -6.43 -4.95
CA ASP A 150 -13.15 -5.60 -4.41
C ASP A 150 -12.64 -4.48 -3.49
N VAL A 151 -11.76 -3.65 -4.03
CA VAL A 151 -11.17 -2.49 -3.36
C VAL A 151 -11.30 -1.26 -4.25
N GLU A 152 -11.54 -0.09 -3.66
CA GLU A 152 -11.52 1.20 -4.33
C GLU A 152 -10.17 1.89 -4.09
N VAL A 153 -9.67 2.58 -5.13
CA VAL A 153 -8.38 3.25 -5.13
C VAL A 153 -8.47 4.69 -5.62
N PRO A 154 -7.55 5.58 -5.23
CA PRO A 154 -7.56 6.96 -5.73
C PRO A 154 -7.49 7.01 -7.25
N ALA A 155 -8.48 7.63 -7.88
CA ALA A 155 -8.59 7.77 -9.33
C ALA A 155 -7.34 8.43 -9.96
N THR A 156 -6.65 9.26 -9.19
CA THR A 156 -5.48 10.03 -9.61
C THR A 156 -4.14 9.35 -9.31
N ALA A 157 -4.11 8.13 -8.77
CA ALA A 157 -2.88 7.39 -8.52
C ALA A 157 -2.05 7.23 -9.81
N GLU A 158 -0.74 7.16 -9.67
CA GLU A 158 0.16 6.90 -10.80
C GLU A 158 0.20 5.41 -11.16
N PHE A 159 0.35 4.54 -10.13
CA PHE A 159 0.29 3.09 -10.26
C PHE A 159 -0.63 2.49 -9.20
N VAL A 160 -1.30 1.41 -9.58
CA VAL A 160 -2.10 0.56 -8.69
C VAL A 160 -1.68 -0.89 -8.92
N PHE A 161 -1.25 -1.56 -7.88
CA PHE A 161 -1.01 -3.01 -7.85
C PHE A 161 -2.17 -3.65 -7.10
N GLU A 162 -2.97 -4.45 -7.78
CA GLU A 162 -4.10 -5.18 -7.20
C GLU A 162 -3.59 -6.50 -6.65
N LEU A 163 -3.71 -6.70 -5.35
CA LEU A 163 -3.02 -7.75 -4.61
C LEU A 163 -4.00 -8.72 -3.95
N GLU A 164 -3.55 -9.96 -3.87
CA GLU A 164 -4.17 -11.03 -3.09
C GLU A 164 -3.11 -11.59 -2.14
N ILE A 165 -3.33 -11.45 -0.83
CA ILE A 165 -2.43 -12.01 0.18
C ILE A 165 -2.72 -13.50 0.32
N ASP A 166 -1.68 -14.30 0.12
CA ASP A 166 -1.68 -15.74 0.33
C ASP A 166 -1.01 -16.03 1.68
N PHE A 167 -1.80 -16.46 2.66
CA PHE A 167 -1.31 -16.74 4.01
C PHE A 167 -0.54 -18.06 4.13
N GLU A 168 -0.71 -18.98 3.18
CA GLU A 168 -0.09 -20.30 3.20
C GLU A 168 1.34 -20.27 2.66
N THR A 169 1.56 -19.51 1.58
CA THR A 169 2.88 -19.39 0.94
C THR A 169 3.75 -18.37 1.68
N LYS A 170 4.96 -18.79 2.07
CA LYS A 170 5.94 -17.94 2.74
C LYS A 170 7.17 -17.74 1.86
N VAL A 171 7.78 -16.56 2.00
CA VAL A 171 9.06 -16.19 1.36
C VAL A 171 9.94 -15.47 2.34
N SER A 172 11.26 -15.57 2.14
CA SER A 172 12.22 -14.78 2.90
C SER A 172 12.16 -13.34 2.43
N GLU A 173 11.64 -12.43 3.26
CA GLU A 173 11.58 -10.99 3.04
C GLU A 173 12.68 -10.30 3.86
N GLY A 174 13.36 -9.35 3.24
CA GLY A 174 14.51 -8.66 3.83
C GLY A 174 15.85 -9.18 3.30
N PRO A 175 16.97 -8.61 3.80
CA PRO A 175 17.05 -7.45 4.69
C PRO A 175 16.69 -6.12 4.01
N LEU A 176 16.39 -5.09 4.80
CA LEU A 176 16.20 -3.72 4.31
C LEU A 176 16.82 -2.71 5.28
N GLY A 177 17.46 -1.67 4.74
CA GLY A 177 17.97 -0.55 5.50
C GLY A 177 16.83 0.32 6.05
N GLU A 178 16.80 0.49 7.37
CA GLU A 178 15.76 1.26 8.07
C GLU A 178 16.21 2.70 8.37
N PHE A 179 15.23 3.58 8.62
CA PHE A 179 15.49 5.00 8.98
C PHE A 179 16.38 5.14 10.23
N THR A 180 16.40 4.15 11.10
CA THR A 180 17.30 4.09 12.27
C THR A 180 18.78 3.94 11.89
N GLY A 181 19.06 3.59 10.63
CA GLY A 181 20.41 3.32 10.12
C GLY A 181 20.89 1.88 10.35
N TYR A 182 19.99 1.00 10.77
CA TYR A 182 20.25 -0.42 10.89
C TYR A 182 19.50 -1.20 9.82
N MET A 183 19.98 -2.42 9.54
CA MET A 183 19.31 -3.35 8.65
C MET A 183 18.28 -4.17 9.43
N THR A 184 17.04 -4.23 8.95
CA THR A 184 16.09 -5.22 9.43
C THR A 184 16.48 -6.59 8.88
N PRO A 185 16.61 -7.64 9.70
CA PRO A 185 16.98 -8.96 9.21
C PRO A 185 15.90 -9.58 8.33
N ALA A 186 16.32 -10.48 7.44
CA ALA A 186 15.39 -11.28 6.66
C ALA A 186 14.54 -12.19 7.57
N SER A 187 13.30 -12.42 7.20
CA SER A 187 12.39 -13.32 7.90
C SER A 187 11.27 -13.83 6.99
N GLU A 188 10.72 -15.00 7.32
CA GLU A 188 9.61 -15.59 6.58
C GLU A 188 8.34 -14.74 6.68
N LYS A 189 7.80 -14.37 5.54
CA LYS A 189 6.60 -13.53 5.41
C LYS A 189 5.63 -14.12 4.39
N PRO A 190 4.31 -13.85 4.52
CA PRO A 190 3.36 -14.21 3.47
C PRO A 190 3.67 -13.46 2.18
N ILE A 191 3.18 -13.97 1.06
CA ILE A 191 3.27 -13.28 -0.22
C ILE A 191 2.02 -12.45 -0.48
N ALA A 192 2.21 -11.33 -1.18
CA ALA A 192 1.14 -10.56 -1.81
C ALA A 192 1.24 -10.78 -3.33
N ARG A 193 0.34 -11.59 -3.87
CA ARG A 193 0.30 -11.94 -5.30
C ARG A 193 -0.34 -10.82 -6.08
N VAL A 194 0.31 -10.36 -7.14
CA VAL A 194 -0.22 -9.29 -8.01
C VAL A 194 -1.15 -9.91 -9.04
N LYS A 195 -2.41 -9.51 -9.02
CA LYS A 195 -3.47 -9.94 -9.95
C LYS A 195 -3.50 -9.06 -11.19
N ALA A 196 -3.33 -7.76 -10.97
CA ALA A 196 -3.28 -6.75 -12.01
C ALA A 196 -2.38 -5.59 -11.60
N VAL A 197 -1.87 -4.89 -12.58
CA VAL A 197 -1.24 -3.58 -12.43
C VAL A 197 -1.95 -2.62 -13.36
N THR A 198 -2.48 -1.53 -12.81
CA THR A 198 -3.03 -0.44 -13.63
C THR A 198 -2.23 0.83 -13.41
N HIS A 199 -2.12 1.67 -14.43
CA HIS A 199 -1.36 2.91 -14.33
C HIS A 199 -1.73 3.92 -15.43
N ARG A 200 -1.27 5.16 -15.25
CA ARG A 200 -1.34 6.19 -16.26
C ARG A 200 -0.46 5.85 -17.47
N LYS A 201 -0.70 6.45 -18.62
CA LYS A 201 0.16 6.29 -19.82
C LYS A 201 1.59 6.73 -19.59
N ASN A 202 1.79 7.83 -18.85
CA ASN A 202 3.11 8.39 -18.53
C ASN A 202 3.21 8.61 -17.01
N PRO A 203 3.31 7.53 -16.21
CA PRO A 203 3.25 7.63 -14.77
C PRO A 203 4.59 8.06 -14.16
N TYR A 204 4.54 8.77 -13.04
CA TYR A 204 5.67 8.98 -12.16
C TYR A 204 5.75 7.88 -11.10
N PHE A 205 6.94 7.31 -10.92
CA PHE A 205 7.15 6.29 -9.90
C PHE A 205 7.72 6.95 -8.64
N GLN A 206 6.86 7.18 -7.65
CA GLN A 206 7.25 7.79 -6.38
C GLN A 206 8.01 6.77 -5.52
N VAL A 207 9.10 7.23 -4.90
CA VAL A 207 9.89 6.44 -3.94
C VAL A 207 10.19 7.27 -2.71
N LEU A 208 10.40 6.60 -1.57
CA LEU A 208 10.94 7.19 -0.34
C LEU A 208 12.24 6.48 -0.02
N LEU A 209 13.33 7.24 0.01
CA LEU A 209 14.63 6.68 0.39
C LEU A 209 14.67 6.41 1.90
N THR A 210 15.08 5.21 2.28
CA THR A 210 15.28 4.82 3.67
C THR A 210 16.77 4.74 4.02
N GLY A 211 17.11 4.73 5.31
CA GLY A 211 18.49 4.57 5.77
C GLY A 211 19.20 5.87 6.17
N LYS A 212 20.53 5.87 6.16
CA LYS A 212 21.39 7.04 6.46
C LYS A 212 22.05 7.55 5.17
N PRO A 213 22.43 8.82 5.08
CA PRO A 213 22.24 9.94 6.00
C PRO A 213 20.76 10.39 6.11
N VAL A 214 20.47 11.52 6.77
CA VAL A 214 19.11 12.07 6.85
C VAL A 214 18.49 12.14 5.47
N THR A 215 17.36 11.45 5.31
CA THR A 215 16.57 11.36 4.08
C THR A 215 15.18 11.97 4.30
N GLU A 216 14.36 12.03 3.25
CA GLU A 216 12.98 12.50 3.33
C GLU A 216 12.16 11.74 4.39
N ASN A 217 12.42 10.46 4.61
CA ASN A 217 11.75 9.67 5.63
C ASN A 217 12.00 10.20 7.05
N HIS A 218 13.20 10.71 7.34
CA HIS A 218 13.51 11.36 8.62
C HIS A 218 12.78 12.70 8.78
N ILE A 219 12.65 13.47 7.70
CA ILE A 219 11.98 14.77 7.70
C ILE A 219 10.48 14.60 7.90
N LEU A 220 9.87 13.59 7.28
CA LEU A 220 8.44 13.31 7.39
C LEU A 220 8.02 12.77 8.76
N LYS A 221 8.95 12.22 9.54
CA LYS A 221 8.68 11.67 10.89
C LYS A 221 8.86 12.67 12.03
N ASN A 222 9.47 13.82 11.78
CA ASN A 222 9.65 14.92 12.74
C ASN A 222 8.58 16.00 12.57
#